data_9c3c64afcf9a568aef23d75475f27884
#
_entry.id   9c3c64afcf9a568aef23d75475f27884
#
_cell.length_a   1.000
_cell.length_b   1.000
_cell.length_c   1.000
_cell.angle_alpha   90.00
_cell.angle_beta   90.00
_cell.angle_gamma   90.00
#
_symmetry.space_group_name_H-M   'P 1'
#
loop_
_entity.id
_entity.type
_entity.pdbx_description
1 polymer ?
#
loop_
_entity_poly.entity_id
_entity_poly.type
_entity_poly.pdbx_seq_one_letter_code
_entity_poly.pdbx_strand_id
1 'polypeptide(L)'
;MQIRLRDHERRPVGTAEVDPAARPPRIEVRAADGSMREAFLDWEQALDDSGCLRACVACRWPELYRRRTPIWFTPFALVLAAAGLVAALTGHSSDPLVLAALVALVVIDVAVLAFVRARLVCYRCGTAYSGMPIARQHRRWDARAAARAAAGG
;
A
#
# COMPACT_ATOMS: atom_id res chain seq x y z
N MET A 1 -0.42 13.71 -0.97
CA MET A 1 -0.08 12.30 -0.72
C MET A 1 -0.49 11.88 0.67
N GLN A 2 -0.81 10.61 0.88
CA GLN A 2 -1.07 10.09 2.23
C GLN A 2 0.17 9.38 2.77
N ILE A 3 0.57 9.71 3.98
CA ILE A 3 1.69 9.10 4.70
C ILE A 3 1.14 8.33 5.90
N ARG A 4 1.52 7.08 6.05
CA ARG A 4 1.33 6.30 7.28
C ARG A 4 2.67 6.20 7.98
N LEU A 5 2.86 7.03 8.99
CA LEU A 5 4.09 7.09 9.75
C LEU A 5 4.22 5.92 10.72
N ARG A 6 5.43 5.39 10.78
CA ARG A 6 5.87 4.43 11.77
C ARG A 6 7.16 4.93 12.40
N ASP A 7 7.36 4.60 13.66
CA ASP A 7 8.62 4.87 14.36
C ASP A 7 9.72 3.89 13.93
N HIS A 8 10.91 4.04 14.49
CA HIS A 8 12.04 3.15 14.23
C HIS A 8 11.81 1.71 14.70
N GLU A 9 10.89 1.49 15.64
CA GLU A 9 10.46 0.15 16.07
C GLU A 9 9.30 -0.40 15.20
N ARG A 10 8.97 0.29 14.11
CA ARG A 10 7.87 -0.02 13.18
C ARG A 10 6.48 0.05 13.80
N ARG A 11 6.33 0.65 14.98
CA ARG A 11 5.02 0.86 15.59
C ARG A 11 4.27 1.98 14.85
N PRO A 12 2.96 1.86 14.68
CA PRO A 12 2.18 2.89 14.00
C PRO A 12 2.16 4.18 14.85
N VAL A 13 2.66 5.26 14.29
CA VAL A 13 2.56 6.61 14.89
C VAL A 13 1.23 7.24 14.50
N GLY A 14 0.86 7.14 13.21
CA GLY A 14 -0.41 7.65 12.73
C GLY A 14 -0.41 7.89 11.21
N THR A 15 -1.45 8.60 10.75
CA THR A 15 -1.62 8.94 9.33
C THR A 15 -1.78 10.44 9.17
N ALA A 16 -1.21 10.98 8.09
CA ALA A 16 -1.38 12.36 7.69
C ALA A 16 -1.54 12.46 6.17
N GLU A 17 -2.21 13.51 5.73
CA GLU A 17 -2.24 13.91 4.34
C GLU A 17 -1.30 15.10 4.16
N VAL A 18 -0.39 15.00 3.19
CA VAL A 18 0.68 15.99 2.99
C VAL A 18 0.76 16.35 1.51
N ASP A 19 0.93 17.62 1.23
CA ASP A 19 1.27 18.06 -0.12
C ASP A 19 2.79 17.97 -0.33
N PRO A 20 3.27 17.09 -1.22
CA PRO A 20 4.70 16.94 -1.48
C PRO A 20 5.31 18.18 -2.15
N ALA A 21 4.52 19.06 -2.76
CA ALA A 21 5.01 20.30 -3.34
C ALA A 21 5.33 21.34 -2.27
N ALA A 22 4.56 21.40 -1.20
CA ALA A 22 4.75 22.32 -0.08
C ALA A 22 5.93 21.92 0.81
N ARG A 23 6.37 20.65 0.80
CA ARG A 23 7.49 20.11 1.58
C ARG A 23 7.48 20.56 3.06
N PRO A 24 6.38 20.39 3.81
CA PRO A 24 6.32 20.88 5.18
C PRO A 24 7.31 20.09 6.05
N PRO A 25 8.19 20.78 6.82
CA PRO A 25 9.16 20.11 7.70
C PRO A 25 8.50 19.47 8.93
N ARG A 26 7.29 19.96 9.28
CA ARG A 26 6.48 19.44 10.40
C ARG A 26 5.08 19.19 9.93
N ILE A 27 4.52 18.10 10.41
CA ILE A 27 3.13 17.70 10.11
C ILE A 27 2.44 17.23 11.37
N GLU A 28 1.14 17.45 11.44
CA GLU A 28 0.30 16.85 12.44
C GLU A 28 -0.20 15.48 11.95
N VAL A 29 0.00 14.49 12.76
CA VAL A 29 -0.33 13.10 12.45
C VAL A 29 -1.43 12.64 13.38
N ARG A 30 -2.52 12.14 12.83
CA ARG A 30 -3.59 11.53 13.62
C ARG A 30 -3.19 10.12 14.02
N ALA A 31 -2.99 9.89 15.31
CA ALA A 31 -2.71 8.58 15.88
C ALA A 31 -3.98 7.71 15.94
N ALA A 32 -3.81 6.41 16.18
CA ALA A 32 -4.93 5.46 16.23
C ALA A 32 -5.89 5.71 17.42
N ASP A 33 -5.39 6.34 18.46
CA ASP A 33 -6.15 6.76 19.66
C ASP A 33 -6.93 8.08 19.46
N GLY A 34 -6.84 8.67 18.24
CA GLY A 34 -7.46 9.95 17.91
C GLY A 34 -6.64 11.17 18.31
N SER A 35 -5.54 11.01 19.05
CA SER A 35 -4.65 12.11 19.42
C SER A 35 -3.90 12.66 18.21
N MET A 36 -3.59 13.97 18.24
CA MET A 36 -2.74 14.60 17.25
C MET A 36 -1.30 14.61 17.78
N ARG A 37 -0.37 14.15 16.96
CA ARG A 37 1.06 14.14 17.28
C ARG A 37 1.82 14.87 16.21
N GLU A 38 2.82 15.64 16.62
CA GLU A 38 3.72 16.31 15.70
C GLU A 38 4.79 15.32 15.20
N ALA A 39 5.03 15.32 13.91
CA ALA A 39 6.07 14.52 13.29
C ALA A 39 6.92 15.37 12.35
N PHE A 40 8.23 15.11 12.35
CA PHE A 40 9.18 15.82 11.51
C PHE A 40 9.43 15.03 10.23
N LEU A 41 9.44 15.73 9.10
CA LEU A 41 9.74 15.18 7.80
C LEU A 41 10.99 15.87 7.23
N ASP A 42 11.90 15.08 6.73
CA ASP A 42 13.08 15.55 6.03
C ASP A 42 12.93 15.34 4.51
N TRP A 43 12.83 16.45 3.81
CA TRP A 43 12.67 16.47 2.36
C TRP A 43 13.99 16.61 1.61
N GLU A 44 15.10 16.83 2.34
CA GLU A 44 16.41 16.95 1.75
C GLU A 44 16.76 15.65 1.01
N GLN A 45 17.01 15.74 -0.29
CA GLN A 45 17.30 14.59 -1.15
C GLN A 45 16.23 13.47 -1.19
N ALA A 46 15.06 13.71 -0.60
CA ALA A 46 13.99 12.71 -0.55
C ALA A 46 13.22 12.59 -1.86
N LEU A 47 13.19 13.65 -2.66
CA LEU A 47 12.52 13.70 -3.97
C LEU A 47 13.55 13.79 -5.09
N ASP A 48 13.26 13.15 -6.22
CA ASP A 48 13.98 13.35 -7.47
C ASP A 48 13.40 14.55 -8.26
N ASP A 49 14.06 14.90 -9.37
CA ASP A 49 13.65 16.01 -10.24
C ASP A 49 12.26 15.79 -10.88
N SER A 50 11.78 14.55 -10.90
CA SER A 50 10.45 14.15 -11.36
C SER A 50 9.38 14.20 -10.27
N GLY A 51 9.72 14.61 -9.05
CA GLY A 51 8.82 14.61 -7.90
C GLY A 51 8.50 13.22 -7.33
N CYS A 52 9.25 12.19 -7.73
CA CYS A 52 9.13 10.86 -7.17
C CYS A 52 9.98 10.71 -5.90
N LEU A 53 9.47 9.97 -4.92
CA LEU A 53 10.25 9.65 -3.71
C LEU A 53 11.47 8.79 -4.06
N ARG A 54 12.63 9.25 -3.65
CA ARG A 54 13.92 8.56 -3.75
C ARG A 54 14.35 7.95 -2.42
N ALA A 55 14.10 8.68 -1.32
CA ALA A 55 14.44 8.27 0.04
C ALA A 55 13.26 8.47 0.99
N CYS A 56 13.32 7.86 2.15
CA CYS A 56 12.30 7.98 3.18
C CYS A 56 12.35 9.35 3.86
N VAL A 57 11.27 10.14 3.82
CA VAL A 57 11.20 11.44 4.48
C VAL A 57 11.14 11.35 6.01
N ALA A 58 10.87 10.19 6.59
CA ALA A 58 10.80 10.02 8.04
C ALA A 58 12.14 9.57 8.67
N CYS A 59 12.93 8.73 7.98
CA CYS A 59 14.19 8.19 8.54
C CYS A 59 15.39 8.31 7.61
N ARG A 60 15.26 9.02 6.48
CA ARG A 60 16.31 9.24 5.45
C ARG A 60 16.85 7.97 4.78
N TRP A 61 16.26 6.80 5.02
CA TRP A 61 16.73 5.57 4.41
C TRP A 61 16.52 5.59 2.89
N PRO A 62 17.55 5.28 2.08
CA PRO A 62 17.47 5.45 0.62
C PRO A 62 16.68 4.35 -0.08
N GLU A 63 16.46 3.22 0.55
CA GLU A 63 15.78 2.09 -0.07
C GLU A 63 14.30 2.04 0.30
N LEU A 64 13.46 2.19 -0.72
CA LEU A 64 12.00 2.03 -0.65
C LEU A 64 11.59 0.88 -1.57
N TYR A 65 10.57 0.13 -1.19
CA TYR A 65 10.02 -0.93 -2.03
C TYR A 65 8.56 -0.69 -2.37
N ARG A 66 8.19 -1.17 -3.54
CA ARG A 66 6.80 -1.13 -4.00
C ARG A 66 6.02 -2.28 -3.40
N ARG A 67 5.02 -1.98 -2.58
CA ARG A 67 4.07 -2.93 -2.03
C ARG A 67 2.72 -2.74 -2.72
N ARG A 68 2.23 -3.79 -3.36
CA ARG A 68 0.80 -3.89 -3.65
C ARG A 68 0.17 -4.50 -2.40
N THR A 69 -0.81 -3.86 -1.81
CA THR A 69 -1.52 -4.44 -0.67
C THR A 69 -2.18 -5.72 -1.19
N PRO A 70 -1.80 -6.91 -0.70
CA PRO A 70 -2.58 -8.10 -0.99
C PRO A 70 -3.93 -7.84 -0.36
N ILE A 71 -4.91 -7.84 -1.16
CA ILE A 71 -6.22 -7.45 -0.79
C ILE A 71 -6.86 -8.69 -0.21
N TRP A 72 -7.74 -8.48 0.70
CA TRP A 72 -8.73 -9.37 1.27
C TRP A 72 -9.53 -10.17 0.21
N PHE A 73 -9.28 -9.93 -1.07
CA PHE A 73 -9.95 -10.52 -2.23
C PHE A 73 -9.52 -11.93 -2.55
N THR A 74 -8.33 -12.38 -2.12
CA THR A 74 -7.94 -13.78 -2.33
C THR A 74 -8.93 -14.75 -1.66
N PRO A 75 -9.35 -14.56 -0.39
CA PRO A 75 -10.39 -15.38 0.20
C PRO A 75 -11.76 -15.17 -0.46
N PHE A 76 -12.08 -13.96 -0.93
CA PHE A 76 -13.33 -13.67 -1.59
C PHE A 76 -13.44 -14.35 -2.95
N ALA A 77 -12.40 -14.26 -3.78
CA ALA A 77 -12.33 -14.99 -5.05
C ALA A 77 -12.44 -16.51 -4.85
N LEU A 78 -11.87 -17.03 -3.78
CA LEU A 78 -11.93 -18.44 -3.44
C LEU A 78 -13.36 -18.86 -3.01
N VAL A 79 -14.06 -18.03 -2.25
CA VAL A 79 -15.48 -18.24 -1.90
C VAL A 79 -16.35 -18.21 -3.14
N LEU A 80 -16.10 -17.29 -4.07
CA LEU A 80 -16.84 -17.21 -5.33
C LEU A 80 -16.61 -18.43 -6.22
N ALA A 81 -15.36 -18.89 -6.33
CA ALA A 81 -15.03 -20.10 -7.08
C ALA A 81 -15.73 -21.33 -6.45
N ALA A 82 -15.75 -21.44 -5.14
CA ALA A 82 -16.46 -22.50 -4.42
C ALA A 82 -17.97 -22.41 -4.65
N ALA A 83 -18.58 -21.24 -4.56
CA ALA A 83 -20.01 -21.03 -4.84
C ALA A 83 -20.36 -21.39 -6.28
N GLY A 84 -19.54 -21.01 -7.27
CA GLY A 84 -19.70 -21.37 -8.65
C GLY A 84 -19.62 -22.89 -8.88
N LEU A 85 -18.69 -23.56 -8.20
CA LEU A 85 -18.57 -25.01 -8.27
C LEU A 85 -19.79 -25.71 -7.69
N VAL A 86 -20.30 -25.26 -6.55
CA VAL A 86 -21.54 -25.80 -5.94
C VAL A 86 -22.74 -25.61 -6.85
N ALA A 87 -22.90 -24.42 -7.44
CA ALA A 87 -23.96 -24.14 -8.40
C ALA A 87 -23.89 -25.07 -9.64
N ALA A 88 -22.69 -25.33 -10.12
CA ALA A 88 -22.47 -26.27 -11.24
C ALA A 88 -22.84 -27.72 -10.86
N LEU A 89 -22.43 -28.18 -9.68
CA LEU A 89 -22.71 -29.55 -9.21
C LEU A 89 -24.19 -29.78 -8.89
N THR A 90 -24.92 -28.75 -8.49
CA THR A 90 -26.37 -28.83 -8.18
C THR A 90 -27.26 -28.67 -9.42
N GLY A 91 -26.69 -28.58 -10.62
CA GLY A 91 -27.42 -28.46 -11.89
C GLY A 91 -27.99 -27.05 -12.17
N HIS A 92 -27.64 -26.04 -11.35
CA HIS A 92 -28.08 -24.65 -11.53
C HIS A 92 -27.14 -23.84 -12.46
N SER A 93 -26.16 -24.49 -13.06
CA SER A 93 -25.19 -23.86 -13.96
C SER A 93 -25.78 -23.27 -15.24
N SER A 94 -26.97 -23.75 -15.64
CA SER A 94 -27.72 -23.26 -16.81
C SER A 94 -28.70 -22.15 -16.48
N ASP A 95 -28.86 -21.77 -15.21
CA ASP A 95 -29.70 -20.65 -14.86
C ASP A 95 -29.02 -19.33 -15.26
N PRO A 96 -29.61 -18.54 -16.18
CA PRO A 96 -28.99 -17.32 -16.67
C PRO A 96 -28.76 -16.27 -15.58
N LEU A 97 -29.56 -16.30 -14.51
CA LEU A 97 -29.46 -15.37 -13.39
C LEU A 97 -28.25 -15.71 -12.52
N VAL A 98 -27.99 -16.99 -12.26
CA VAL A 98 -26.82 -17.48 -11.53
C VAL A 98 -25.55 -17.16 -12.32
N LEU A 99 -25.56 -17.42 -13.63
CA LEU A 99 -24.40 -17.12 -14.50
C LEU A 99 -24.12 -15.62 -14.54
N ALA A 100 -25.14 -14.78 -14.69
CA ALA A 100 -24.98 -13.33 -14.68
C ALA A 100 -24.40 -12.81 -13.36
N ALA A 101 -24.85 -13.34 -12.22
CA ALA A 101 -24.31 -12.98 -10.91
C ALA A 101 -22.82 -13.35 -10.77
N LEU A 102 -22.42 -14.55 -11.19
CA LEU A 102 -21.03 -14.98 -11.15
C LEU A 102 -20.13 -14.12 -12.05
N VAL A 103 -20.60 -13.80 -13.26
CA VAL A 103 -19.86 -12.91 -14.18
C VAL A 103 -19.72 -11.51 -13.56
N ALA A 104 -20.79 -10.94 -13.00
CA ALA A 104 -20.73 -9.64 -12.35
C ALA A 104 -19.71 -9.61 -11.19
N LEU A 105 -19.66 -10.65 -10.39
CA LEU A 105 -18.70 -10.78 -9.29
C LEU A 105 -17.25 -10.86 -9.80
N VAL A 106 -16.98 -11.62 -10.84
CA VAL A 106 -15.64 -11.70 -11.46
C VAL A 106 -15.24 -10.33 -12.03
N VAL A 107 -16.15 -9.61 -12.68
CA VAL A 107 -15.88 -8.27 -13.21
C VAL A 107 -15.55 -7.29 -12.07
N ILE A 108 -16.28 -7.35 -10.96
CA ILE A 108 -15.99 -6.53 -9.78
C ILE A 108 -14.60 -6.86 -9.22
N ASP A 109 -14.25 -8.13 -9.07
CA ASP A 109 -12.94 -8.55 -8.58
C ASP A 109 -11.80 -8.05 -9.48
N VAL A 110 -11.94 -8.20 -10.79
CA VAL A 110 -10.96 -7.71 -11.76
C VAL A 110 -10.85 -6.18 -11.70
N ALA A 111 -11.97 -5.46 -11.63
CA ALA A 111 -11.98 -4.02 -11.51
C ALA A 111 -11.26 -3.56 -10.23
N VAL A 112 -11.56 -4.18 -9.11
CA VAL A 112 -10.87 -3.84 -7.85
C VAL A 112 -9.37 -4.13 -7.94
N LEU A 113 -8.94 -5.26 -8.49
CA LEU A 113 -7.53 -5.57 -8.71
C LEU A 113 -6.83 -4.55 -9.61
N ALA A 114 -7.51 -4.03 -10.63
CA ALA A 114 -6.99 -3.01 -11.52
C ALA A 114 -6.82 -1.66 -10.81
N PHE A 115 -7.73 -1.30 -9.90
CA PHE A 115 -7.71 -0.04 -9.17
C PHE A 115 -6.81 -0.03 -7.92
N VAL A 116 -6.26 -1.18 -7.52
CA VAL A 116 -5.34 -1.24 -6.38
C VAL A 116 -4.06 -0.48 -6.66
N ARG A 117 -3.96 0.66 -6.03
CA ARG A 117 -2.78 1.51 -6.12
C ARG A 117 -1.62 0.90 -5.33
N ALA A 118 -0.46 0.82 -5.97
CA ALA A 118 0.76 0.44 -5.28
C ALA A 118 1.15 1.54 -4.29
N ARG A 119 1.76 1.13 -3.18
CA ARG A 119 2.31 2.03 -2.14
C ARG A 119 3.81 1.83 -2.07
N LEU A 120 4.53 2.89 -1.74
CA LEU A 120 5.95 2.80 -1.39
C LEU A 120 6.06 2.57 0.12
N VAL A 121 6.96 1.70 0.51
CA VAL A 121 7.21 1.39 1.93
C VAL A 121 8.72 1.42 2.18
N CYS A 122 9.12 2.04 3.27
CA CYS A 122 10.51 2.08 3.68
C CYS A 122 10.95 0.75 4.27
N TYR A 123 12.13 0.25 3.85
CA TYR A 123 12.68 -0.98 4.40
C TYR A 123 13.06 -0.85 5.88
N ARG A 124 13.50 0.33 6.34
CA ARG A 124 13.95 0.55 7.72
C ARG A 124 12.80 0.78 8.67
N CYS A 125 12.08 1.88 8.58
CA CYS A 125 11.03 2.25 9.52
C CYS A 125 9.64 1.70 9.17
N GLY A 126 9.42 1.23 7.93
CA GLY A 126 8.12 0.72 7.50
C GLY A 126 7.07 1.79 7.21
N THR A 127 7.44 3.08 7.21
CA THR A 127 6.55 4.16 6.79
C THR A 127 6.07 3.94 5.36
N ALA A 128 4.79 4.12 5.12
CA ALA A 128 4.16 3.85 3.83
C ALA A 128 3.61 5.14 3.20
N TYR A 129 3.85 5.28 1.90
CA TYR A 129 3.47 6.43 1.08
C TYR A 129 2.48 5.98 0.01
N SER A 130 1.37 6.71 -0.15
CA SER A 130 0.35 6.45 -1.17
C SER A 130 -0.09 7.75 -1.84
N GLY A 131 -0.55 7.64 -3.10
CA GLY A 131 -1.00 8.80 -3.87
C GLY A 131 0.13 9.61 -4.49
N MET A 132 1.31 9.01 -4.69
CA MET A 132 2.43 9.60 -5.40
C MET A 132 2.80 8.80 -6.65
N PRO A 133 3.43 9.44 -7.64
CA PRO A 133 4.07 8.72 -8.73
C PRO A 133 5.21 7.87 -8.17
N ILE A 134 5.29 6.62 -8.63
CA ILE A 134 6.30 5.67 -8.19
C ILE A 134 7.35 5.53 -9.28
N ALA A 135 8.58 5.92 -8.98
CA ALA A 135 9.69 5.78 -9.90
C ALA A 135 9.96 4.30 -10.24
N ARG A 136 10.41 4.06 -11.48
CA ARG A 136 10.70 2.71 -11.98
C ARG A 136 11.80 1.98 -11.21
N GLN A 137 12.68 2.72 -10.55
CA GLN A 137 13.79 2.21 -9.73
C GLN A 137 13.31 1.44 -8.49
N HIS A 138 12.09 1.71 -7.97
CA HIS A 138 11.57 1.01 -6.80
C HIS A 138 11.08 -0.38 -7.18
N ARG A 139 11.86 -1.37 -6.78
CA ARG A 139 11.55 -2.79 -6.99
C ARG A 139 10.50 -3.28 -5.99
N ARG A 140 10.02 -4.49 -6.22
CA ARG A 140 9.24 -5.23 -5.22
C ARG A 140 10.13 -5.55 -4.01
N TRP A 141 9.53 -5.98 -2.93
CA TRP A 141 10.25 -6.38 -1.72
C TRP A 141 11.36 -7.39 -2.02
N ASP A 142 12.54 -7.14 -1.44
CA ASP A 142 13.74 -7.95 -1.57
C ASP A 142 14.29 -8.26 -0.17
N ALA A 143 14.52 -9.54 0.12
CA ALA A 143 15.01 -10.01 1.41
C ALA A 143 16.41 -9.47 1.74
N ARG A 144 17.29 -9.33 0.74
CA ARG A 144 18.65 -8.81 0.94
C ARG A 144 18.64 -7.33 1.32
N ALA A 145 17.80 -6.54 0.66
CA ALA A 145 17.60 -5.13 1.02
C ALA A 145 17.01 -4.98 2.43
N ALA A 146 16.07 -5.83 2.80
CA ALA A 146 15.49 -5.86 4.15
C ALA A 146 16.55 -6.20 5.22
N ALA A 147 17.44 -7.16 4.94
CA ALA A 147 18.53 -7.53 5.85
C ALA A 147 19.53 -6.37 6.03
N ARG A 148 19.91 -5.66 4.93
CA ARG A 148 20.75 -4.45 5.04
C ARG A 148 20.09 -3.36 5.88
N ALA A 149 18.81 -3.12 5.69
CA ALA A 149 18.07 -2.12 6.46
C ALA A 149 17.97 -2.46 7.95
N ALA A 150 17.93 -3.74 8.29
CA ALA A 150 17.96 -4.21 9.67
C ALA A 150 19.34 -4.11 10.31
N ALA A 151 20.42 -4.33 9.55
CA ALA A 151 21.80 -4.27 10.04
C ALA A 151 22.35 -2.84 10.16
N GLY A 152 21.80 -1.88 9.43
CA GLY A 152 22.22 -0.48 9.43
C GLY A 152 21.45 0.42 10.43
N GLY A 153 20.81 -0.17 11.42
CA GLY A 153 20.02 0.52 12.47
C GLY A 153 20.79 0.75 13.74
#